data_48c1d5da8e5a002d22299094aa35ea2e
#
_entry.id   48c1d5da8e5a002d22299094aa35ea2e
#
_cell.length_a   1.000
_cell.length_b   1.000
_cell.length_c   1.000
_cell.angle_alpha   90.00
_cell.angle_beta   90.00
_cell.angle_gamma   90.00
#
_symmetry.space_group_name_H-M   'P 1'
#
loop_
_entity.id
_entity.type
_entity.pdbx_description
1 polymer ?
#
loop_
_entity_poly.entity_id
_entity_poly.type
_entity_poly.pdbx_seq_one_letter_code
_entity_poly.pdbx_strand_id
1 'polypeptide(L)'
;MQDAKKLMEDIPNKVRDMMGILVDVNLKEKDGKSYLEILTEAYPYPVSLRGKYYQRSGATNQELNGAALDRFMLRKQGKTWDGVPVPYLKAEDLDNATFDLFRKYAKRSGRMEEADLMDDNQGLLEKLRLYEGSYLKRAAALLFHPDPEKYVTGAFVKVGFFREDMDLVYQDEVHGNLFQQIVKLMDLLCTKYMKAIITYEGIQRIETLPMPREALREALLNACINKDYAEPSPIQIRVYENKLEIINGGVLPEGWTVETLLSSHRSMPYNPDIANTFFRAGEIEAWGRGIERIITACKNDGFSTPEFRYDASGIWTTFKFEYPERATTQNDPETIQKTIQKTIQKTIQKLTEQQQAILVYLNEHPNATRKELCAKIPDATMGGIIHNLSRLQELGLLKRIGGRKQGYWQIIE
;
A
#
# COMPACT_ATOMS: atom_id res chain seq x y z
N MET A 1 13.77 15.54 -60.54
CA MET A 1 13.81 16.52 -59.42
C MET A 1 14.83 17.61 -59.76
N GLN A 2 14.41 18.74 -60.34
CA GLN A 2 15.31 19.85 -60.68
C GLN A 2 15.94 20.54 -59.47
N ASP A 3 15.39 20.35 -58.23
CA ASP A 3 15.84 21.01 -56.99
C ASP A 3 16.50 20.08 -55.96
N ALA A 4 16.79 18.80 -56.29
CA ALA A 4 17.33 17.85 -55.31
C ALA A 4 18.68 18.30 -54.73
N LYS A 5 19.58 18.81 -55.59
CA LYS A 5 20.88 19.36 -55.14
C LYS A 5 20.72 20.52 -54.16
N LYS A 6 19.82 21.44 -54.44
CA LYS A 6 19.54 22.58 -53.57
C LYS A 6 18.95 22.13 -52.24
N LEU A 7 18.05 21.15 -52.25
CA LEU A 7 17.48 20.60 -51.00
C LEU A 7 18.51 19.87 -50.13
N MET A 8 19.48 19.17 -50.77
CA MET A 8 20.60 18.53 -50.06
C MET A 8 21.53 19.54 -49.38
N GLU A 9 21.64 20.76 -49.86
CA GLU A 9 22.39 21.84 -49.22
C GLU A 9 21.53 22.62 -48.21
N ASP A 10 20.29 22.93 -48.56
CA ASP A 10 19.39 23.75 -47.73
C ASP A 10 18.91 23.04 -46.45
N ILE A 11 18.62 21.74 -46.51
CA ILE A 11 18.05 20.98 -45.36
C ILE A 11 19.05 20.91 -44.20
N PRO A 12 20.32 20.47 -44.38
CA PRO A 12 21.30 20.44 -43.29
C PRO A 12 21.49 21.80 -42.63
N ASN A 13 21.59 22.88 -43.45
CA ASN A 13 21.75 24.23 -42.95
C ASN A 13 20.55 24.69 -42.13
N LYS A 14 19.32 24.49 -42.63
CA LYS A 14 18.10 24.84 -41.90
C LYS A 14 17.95 24.06 -40.60
N VAL A 15 18.25 22.76 -40.59
CA VAL A 15 18.19 21.94 -39.38
C VAL A 15 19.23 22.43 -38.36
N ARG A 16 20.46 22.68 -38.79
CA ARG A 16 21.49 23.25 -37.91
C ARG A 16 21.06 24.59 -37.32
N ASP A 17 20.54 25.50 -38.13
CA ASP A 17 20.19 26.86 -37.70
C ASP A 17 18.95 26.89 -36.79
N MET A 18 18.01 25.96 -36.97
CA MET A 18 16.78 25.88 -36.15
C MET A 18 16.87 24.99 -34.93
N MET A 19 17.69 23.94 -34.98
CA MET A 19 17.76 22.89 -33.98
C MET A 19 19.13 22.68 -33.35
N GLY A 20 20.20 23.25 -33.95
CA GLY A 20 21.57 23.10 -33.46
C GLY A 20 22.17 21.70 -33.65
N ILE A 21 21.61 20.90 -34.54
CA ILE A 21 22.07 19.53 -34.81
C ILE A 21 22.45 19.35 -36.25
N LEU A 22 23.25 18.32 -36.55
CA LEU A 22 23.65 17.94 -37.90
C LEU A 22 22.80 16.76 -38.38
N VAL A 23 22.50 16.76 -39.66
CA VAL A 23 21.81 15.67 -40.36
C VAL A 23 22.50 15.38 -41.67
N ASP A 24 22.51 14.11 -42.06
CA ASP A 24 22.98 13.70 -43.39
C ASP A 24 21.78 13.62 -44.32
N VAL A 25 21.90 14.21 -45.51
CA VAL A 25 20.84 14.20 -46.52
C VAL A 25 21.36 13.52 -47.77
N ASN A 26 20.75 12.39 -48.12
CA ASN A 26 21.16 11.57 -49.26
C ASN A 26 20.04 11.50 -50.29
N LEU A 27 20.41 11.59 -51.57
CA LEU A 27 19.49 11.28 -52.68
C LEU A 27 19.53 9.77 -52.96
N LYS A 28 18.41 9.11 -52.86
CA LYS A 28 18.25 7.66 -53.16
C LYS A 28 17.17 7.43 -54.20
N GLU A 29 17.21 6.28 -54.85
CA GLU A 29 16.21 5.85 -55.81
C GLU A 29 15.63 4.50 -55.39
N LYS A 30 14.31 4.38 -55.47
CA LYS A 30 13.58 3.13 -55.23
C LYS A 30 12.37 3.04 -56.17
N ASP A 31 12.24 1.93 -56.88
CA ASP A 31 11.15 1.68 -57.82
C ASP A 31 11.01 2.79 -58.91
N GLY A 32 12.15 3.28 -59.41
CA GLY A 32 12.19 4.35 -60.41
C GLY A 32 11.80 5.74 -59.90
N LYS A 33 11.64 5.92 -58.59
CA LYS A 33 11.34 7.20 -57.95
C LYS A 33 12.52 7.66 -57.08
N SER A 34 12.96 8.91 -57.30
CA SER A 34 13.98 9.52 -56.44
C SER A 34 13.36 10.10 -55.18
N TYR A 35 14.00 9.90 -54.01
CA TYR A 35 13.63 10.47 -52.73
C TYR A 35 14.85 10.94 -51.95
N LEU A 36 14.66 11.88 -51.02
CA LEU A 36 15.67 12.31 -50.07
C LEU A 36 15.55 11.53 -48.80
N GLU A 37 16.63 10.90 -48.36
CA GLU A 37 16.78 10.28 -47.05
C GLU A 37 17.49 11.24 -46.11
N ILE A 38 16.88 11.54 -44.97
CA ILE A 38 17.47 12.38 -43.90
C ILE A 38 17.80 11.46 -42.74
N LEU A 39 19.09 11.36 -42.41
CA LEU A 39 19.60 10.57 -41.29
C LEU A 39 20.03 11.49 -40.16
N THR A 40 19.67 11.12 -38.94
CA THR A 40 20.14 11.77 -37.74
C THR A 40 20.38 10.72 -36.66
N GLU A 41 21.40 10.93 -35.85
CA GLU A 41 21.67 10.11 -34.68
C GLU A 41 20.82 10.56 -33.47
N ALA A 42 20.68 9.69 -32.48
CA ALA A 42 20.06 10.05 -31.22
C ALA A 42 21.01 10.92 -30.40
N TYR A 43 20.66 12.16 -30.17
CA TYR A 43 21.48 13.08 -29.38
C TYR A 43 21.35 12.79 -27.90
N PRO A 44 22.46 12.79 -27.13
CA PRO A 44 22.43 12.55 -25.67
C PRO A 44 21.91 13.76 -24.88
N TYR A 45 21.78 14.91 -25.50
CA TYR A 45 21.26 16.12 -24.89
C TYR A 45 19.89 16.52 -25.47
N PRO A 46 19.13 17.37 -24.76
CA PRO A 46 17.87 17.90 -25.26
C PRO A 46 18.08 18.74 -26.52
N VAL A 47 17.29 18.49 -27.55
CA VAL A 47 17.29 19.25 -28.79
C VAL A 47 16.05 20.14 -28.84
N SER A 48 16.24 21.45 -28.98
CA SER A 48 15.12 22.39 -29.13
C SER A 48 14.89 22.77 -30.60
N LEU A 49 13.62 22.99 -30.92
CA LEU A 49 13.26 23.64 -32.20
C LEU A 49 12.86 25.10 -31.90
N ARG A 50 13.70 26.04 -32.27
CA ARG A 50 13.50 27.47 -31.99
C ARG A 50 13.28 27.78 -30.51
N GLY A 51 14.06 27.13 -29.64
CA GLY A 51 13.96 27.29 -28.17
C GLY A 51 12.85 26.55 -27.50
N LYS A 52 12.03 25.78 -28.23
CA LYS A 52 10.95 24.96 -27.69
C LYS A 52 11.28 23.49 -27.78
N TYR A 53 10.87 22.72 -26.80
CA TYR A 53 11.05 21.26 -26.71
C TYR A 53 9.76 20.54 -27.01
N TYR A 54 9.84 19.45 -27.77
CA TYR A 54 8.66 18.67 -28.19
C TYR A 54 8.84 17.18 -27.91
N GLN A 55 7.75 16.55 -27.55
CA GLN A 55 7.66 15.09 -27.46
C GLN A 55 6.58 14.59 -28.43
N ARG A 56 6.86 13.49 -29.12
CA ARG A 56 5.88 12.85 -29.97
C ARG A 56 4.89 12.04 -29.13
N SER A 57 3.60 12.29 -29.36
CA SER A 57 2.50 11.53 -28.76
C SER A 57 1.62 11.03 -29.91
N GLY A 58 1.73 9.74 -30.23
CA GLY A 58 1.05 9.17 -31.40
C GLY A 58 1.42 9.89 -32.69
N ALA A 59 0.44 10.51 -33.35
CA ALA A 59 0.61 11.25 -34.61
C ALA A 59 0.97 12.74 -34.43
N THR A 60 0.98 13.25 -33.19
CA THR A 60 1.14 14.67 -32.88
C THR A 60 2.45 14.97 -32.16
N ASN A 61 3.00 16.17 -32.36
CA ASN A 61 4.09 16.73 -31.57
C ASN A 61 3.48 17.65 -30.51
N GLN A 62 3.75 17.38 -29.24
CA GLN A 62 3.31 18.18 -28.11
C GLN A 62 4.48 19.00 -27.57
N GLU A 63 4.27 20.29 -27.34
CA GLU A 63 5.24 21.15 -26.71
C GLU A 63 5.37 20.80 -25.22
N LEU A 64 6.61 20.59 -24.76
CA LEU A 64 6.92 20.29 -23.36
C LEU A 64 7.03 21.61 -22.59
N ASN A 65 6.23 21.76 -21.53
CA ASN A 65 6.24 22.91 -20.63
C ASN A 65 6.22 22.47 -19.17
N GLY A 66 6.66 23.34 -18.24
CA GLY A 66 6.62 23.12 -16.80
C GLY A 66 7.27 21.79 -16.38
N ALA A 67 6.61 21.04 -15.49
CA ALA A 67 7.14 19.80 -14.95
C ALA A 67 7.47 18.72 -16.00
N ALA A 68 6.77 18.71 -17.15
CA ALA A 68 7.07 17.77 -18.23
C ALA A 68 8.42 18.11 -18.90
N LEU A 69 8.70 19.40 -19.08
CA LEU A 69 9.99 19.86 -19.59
C LEU A 69 11.12 19.55 -18.60
N ASP A 70 10.94 19.84 -17.33
CA ASP A 70 11.94 19.57 -16.29
C ASP A 70 12.29 18.08 -16.22
N ARG A 71 11.29 17.20 -16.25
CA ARG A 71 11.50 15.74 -16.30
C ARG A 71 12.29 15.33 -17.55
N PHE A 72 11.95 15.90 -18.71
CA PHE A 72 12.64 15.60 -19.95
C PHE A 72 14.12 16.03 -19.88
N MET A 73 14.39 17.23 -19.35
CA MET A 73 15.76 17.75 -19.18
C MET A 73 16.59 16.88 -18.24
N LEU A 74 16.05 16.52 -17.05
CA LEU A 74 16.72 15.65 -16.09
C LEU A 74 17.03 14.28 -16.70
N ARG A 75 16.05 13.66 -17.38
CA ARG A 75 16.24 12.36 -18.04
C ARG A 75 17.37 12.41 -19.08
N LYS A 76 17.44 13.47 -19.88
CA LYS A 76 18.50 13.64 -20.88
C LYS A 76 19.88 13.87 -20.27
N GLN A 77 19.95 14.39 -19.05
CA GLN A 77 21.18 14.51 -18.26
C GLN A 77 21.53 13.22 -17.50
N GLY A 78 20.72 12.16 -17.61
CA GLY A 78 20.89 10.93 -16.84
C GLY A 78 20.59 11.10 -15.35
N LYS A 79 19.86 12.16 -14.97
CA LYS A 79 19.46 12.45 -13.58
C LYS A 79 18.00 12.15 -13.33
N THR A 80 17.70 11.87 -12.05
CA THR A 80 16.32 11.70 -11.55
C THR A 80 15.94 12.88 -10.68
N TRP A 81 14.64 13.06 -10.43
CA TRP A 81 14.16 14.19 -9.65
C TRP A 81 14.70 14.18 -8.22
N ASP A 82 14.75 13.02 -7.58
CA ASP A 82 15.24 12.81 -6.23
C ASP A 82 16.78 12.97 -6.12
N GLY A 83 17.50 12.83 -7.24
CA GLY A 83 18.94 13.03 -7.36
C GLY A 83 19.38 14.50 -7.51
N VAL A 84 18.45 15.46 -7.62
CA VAL A 84 18.77 16.88 -7.74
C VAL A 84 19.29 17.44 -6.42
N PRO A 85 20.43 18.19 -6.41
CA PRO A 85 20.99 18.78 -5.20
C PRO A 85 20.11 19.90 -4.62
N VAL A 86 20.12 20.04 -3.30
CA VAL A 86 19.43 21.09 -2.53
C VAL A 86 20.48 22.01 -1.90
N PRO A 87 20.68 23.23 -2.41
CA PRO A 87 21.82 24.07 -2.02
C PRO A 87 21.88 24.50 -0.55
N TYR A 88 20.75 24.57 0.14
CA TYR A 88 20.67 25.09 1.51
C TYR A 88 20.41 24.01 2.57
N LEU A 89 20.35 22.74 2.16
CA LEU A 89 20.18 21.60 3.08
C LEU A 89 21.54 21.15 3.60
N LYS A 90 21.71 21.07 4.90
CA LYS A 90 22.94 20.57 5.55
C LYS A 90 22.67 19.26 6.27
N ALA A 91 23.73 18.47 6.52
CA ALA A 91 23.63 17.22 7.26
C ALA A 91 23.12 17.44 8.71
N GLU A 92 23.43 18.60 9.30
CA GLU A 92 23.02 19.01 10.64
C GLU A 92 21.49 19.27 10.75
N ASP A 93 20.84 19.56 9.63
CA ASP A 93 19.38 19.79 9.57
C ASP A 93 18.59 18.46 9.58
N LEU A 94 19.27 17.32 9.42
CA LEU A 94 18.65 16.01 9.31
C LEU A 94 18.42 15.37 10.69
N ASP A 95 17.36 14.59 10.81
CA ASP A 95 16.89 14.01 12.07
C ASP A 95 17.70 12.80 12.52
N ASN A 96 18.45 12.95 13.63
CA ASN A 96 19.25 11.89 14.20
C ASN A 96 18.44 10.64 14.57
N ALA A 97 17.21 10.80 15.05
CA ALA A 97 16.37 9.67 15.41
C ALA A 97 16.02 8.81 14.17
N THR A 98 15.88 9.44 13.00
CA THR A 98 15.65 8.74 11.75
C THR A 98 16.92 8.00 11.28
N PHE A 99 18.10 8.54 11.48
CA PHE A 99 19.34 7.81 11.23
C PHE A 99 19.47 6.57 12.12
N ASP A 100 19.14 6.68 13.40
CA ASP A 100 19.14 5.55 14.32
C ASP A 100 18.13 4.47 13.89
N LEU A 101 16.94 4.89 13.46
CA LEU A 101 15.93 4.00 12.91
C LEU A 101 16.45 3.29 11.64
N PHE A 102 17.06 4.03 10.72
CA PHE A 102 17.68 3.48 9.51
C PHE A 102 18.74 2.44 9.85
N ARG A 103 19.70 2.77 10.76
CA ARG A 103 20.75 1.85 11.18
C ARG A 103 20.19 0.56 11.78
N LYS A 104 19.16 0.68 12.60
CA LYS A 104 18.46 -0.48 13.18
C LYS A 104 17.88 -1.39 12.09
N TYR A 105 17.24 -0.81 11.09
CA TYR A 105 16.64 -1.54 9.98
C TYR A 105 17.70 -2.16 9.07
N ALA A 106 18.71 -1.38 8.68
CA ALA A 106 19.81 -1.83 7.83
C ALA A 106 20.63 -2.97 8.48
N LYS A 107 20.90 -2.89 9.77
CA LYS A 107 21.55 -3.98 10.53
C LYS A 107 20.71 -5.26 10.49
N ARG A 108 19.40 -5.15 10.67
CA ARG A 108 18.48 -6.30 10.59
C ARG A 108 18.41 -6.91 9.19
N SER A 109 18.51 -6.08 8.17
CA SER A 109 18.43 -6.53 6.77
C SER A 109 19.67 -7.23 6.28
N GLY A 110 20.85 -6.93 6.87
CA GLY A 110 22.16 -7.44 6.43
C GLY A 110 22.60 -6.93 5.05
N ARG A 111 22.00 -5.84 4.53
CA ARG A 111 22.26 -5.31 3.18
C ARG A 111 23.32 -4.21 3.15
N MET A 112 23.90 -3.88 4.30
CA MET A 112 25.02 -2.97 4.45
C MET A 112 26.07 -3.62 5.37
N GLU A 113 27.33 -3.31 5.11
CA GLU A 113 28.44 -3.71 5.96
C GLU A 113 28.28 -3.09 7.36
N GLU A 114 28.61 -3.83 8.41
CA GLU A 114 28.48 -3.33 9.78
C GLU A 114 29.38 -2.11 10.02
N ALA A 115 30.56 -2.07 9.38
CA ALA A 115 31.45 -0.92 9.40
C ALA A 115 30.81 0.36 8.85
N ASP A 116 30.07 0.26 7.73
CA ASP A 116 29.36 1.41 7.14
C ASP A 116 28.27 1.97 8.05
N LEU A 117 27.65 1.10 8.88
CA LEU A 117 26.63 1.50 9.85
C LEU A 117 27.19 2.17 11.10
N MET A 118 28.50 2.01 11.34
CA MET A 118 29.20 2.65 12.46
C MET A 118 29.74 4.04 12.12
N ASP A 119 29.76 4.41 10.82
CA ASP A 119 30.14 5.75 10.39
C ASP A 119 29.19 6.81 11.00
N ASP A 120 29.66 8.05 11.07
CA ASP A 120 28.80 9.17 11.41
C ASP A 120 27.69 9.36 10.37
N ASN A 121 26.79 10.31 10.61
CA ASN A 121 25.68 10.56 9.69
C ASN A 121 26.14 11.06 8.32
N GLN A 122 27.24 11.80 8.26
CA GLN A 122 27.82 12.27 7.02
C GLN A 122 28.39 11.10 6.20
N GLY A 123 29.19 10.24 6.80
CA GLY A 123 29.73 9.04 6.17
C GLY A 123 28.60 8.10 5.68
N LEU A 124 27.56 7.93 6.49
CA LEU A 124 26.39 7.16 6.08
C LEU A 124 25.68 7.75 4.85
N LEU A 125 25.49 9.06 4.79
CA LEU A 125 24.89 9.76 3.63
C LEU A 125 25.74 9.57 2.36
N GLU A 126 27.07 9.57 2.48
CA GLU A 126 27.99 9.28 1.37
C GLU A 126 27.83 7.83 0.88
N LYS A 127 27.78 6.86 1.80
CA LYS A 127 27.53 5.44 1.47
C LYS A 127 26.18 5.21 0.80
N LEU A 128 25.17 5.97 1.20
CA LEU A 128 23.84 5.95 0.58
C LEU A 128 23.80 6.71 -0.76
N ARG A 129 24.89 7.39 -1.14
CA ARG A 129 25.01 8.23 -2.36
C ARG A 129 23.99 9.38 -2.37
N LEU A 130 23.73 9.98 -1.22
CA LEU A 130 22.78 11.07 -1.07
C LEU A 130 23.41 12.46 -1.22
N TYR A 131 24.68 12.52 -1.63
CA TYR A 131 25.38 13.72 -2.06
C TYR A 131 25.52 13.80 -3.60
N GLU A 132 25.47 15.01 -4.11
CA GLU A 132 25.90 15.39 -5.47
C GLU A 132 26.93 16.51 -5.32
N GLY A 133 28.22 16.18 -5.48
CA GLY A 133 29.32 17.07 -5.08
C GLY A 133 29.30 17.34 -3.59
N SER A 134 29.19 18.60 -3.19
CA SER A 134 29.11 19.02 -1.78
C SER A 134 27.67 19.22 -1.27
N TYR A 135 26.67 19.00 -2.09
CA TYR A 135 25.27 19.25 -1.74
C TYR A 135 24.48 17.97 -1.52
N LEU A 136 23.61 17.98 -0.53
CA LEU A 136 22.65 16.91 -0.31
C LEU A 136 21.57 16.91 -1.40
N LYS A 137 21.15 15.73 -1.81
CA LYS A 137 20.09 15.51 -2.78
C LYS A 137 18.70 15.69 -2.18
N ARG A 138 17.67 15.91 -3.00
CA ARG A 138 16.25 15.91 -2.58
C ARG A 138 15.85 14.64 -1.86
N ALA A 139 16.39 13.48 -2.26
CA ALA A 139 16.21 12.23 -1.55
C ALA A 139 16.61 12.31 -0.07
N ALA A 140 17.73 12.99 0.27
CA ALA A 140 18.15 13.16 1.65
C ALA A 140 17.14 13.99 2.46
N ALA A 141 16.58 15.06 1.86
CA ALA A 141 15.53 15.84 2.49
C ALA A 141 14.28 15.00 2.79
N LEU A 142 13.81 14.24 1.80
CA LEU A 142 12.63 13.39 1.95
C LEU A 142 12.81 12.26 2.97
N LEU A 143 13.99 11.64 2.99
CA LEU A 143 14.27 10.47 3.83
C LEU A 143 14.62 10.82 5.27
N PHE A 144 15.31 11.95 5.52
CA PHE A 144 15.93 12.22 6.81
C PHE A 144 15.61 13.61 7.41
N HIS A 145 15.05 14.57 6.66
CA HIS A 145 14.72 15.86 7.26
C HIS A 145 13.43 15.77 8.09
N PRO A 146 13.36 16.34 9.31
CA PRO A 146 12.16 16.25 10.15
C PRO A 146 10.93 16.94 9.53
N ASP A 147 11.16 17.91 8.65
CA ASP A 147 10.12 18.66 7.92
C ASP A 147 10.53 18.79 6.43
N PRO A 148 10.35 17.73 5.61
CA PRO A 148 10.76 17.74 4.21
C PRO A 148 9.95 18.74 3.37
N GLU A 149 8.80 19.18 3.82
CA GLU A 149 7.92 20.12 3.12
C GLU A 149 8.55 21.50 2.92
N LYS A 150 9.57 21.84 3.73
CA LYS A 150 10.42 23.03 3.49
C LYS A 150 11.10 23.03 2.13
N TYR A 151 11.39 21.84 1.59
CA TYR A 151 12.14 21.64 0.35
C TYR A 151 11.28 21.05 -0.76
N VAL A 152 10.24 20.31 -0.41
CA VAL A 152 9.39 19.53 -1.32
C VAL A 152 7.93 19.70 -0.91
N THR A 153 7.24 20.65 -1.56
CA THR A 153 5.81 20.89 -1.32
C THR A 153 5.01 19.62 -1.56
N GLY A 154 4.07 19.30 -0.66
CA GLY A 154 3.23 18.12 -0.76
C GLY A 154 3.94 16.80 -0.37
N ALA A 155 5.08 16.88 0.34
CA ALA A 155 5.80 15.71 0.86
C ALA A 155 5.16 15.17 2.15
N PHE A 156 3.84 15.06 2.18
CA PHE A 156 3.05 14.48 3.27
C PHE A 156 1.95 13.58 2.71
N VAL A 157 1.20 12.92 3.58
CA VAL A 157 0.11 12.02 3.18
C VAL A 157 -1.20 12.48 3.83
N LYS A 158 -2.26 12.58 3.02
CA LYS A 158 -3.64 12.79 3.51
C LYS A 158 -4.35 11.47 3.65
N VAL A 159 -5.01 11.27 4.78
CA VAL A 159 -5.85 10.10 5.04
C VAL A 159 -7.25 10.59 5.37
N GLY A 160 -8.26 10.13 4.62
CA GLY A 160 -9.66 10.48 4.85
C GLY A 160 -10.52 9.24 5.02
N PHE A 161 -11.49 9.29 5.95
CA PHE A 161 -12.56 8.29 6.03
C PHE A 161 -13.81 8.82 5.36
N PHE A 162 -14.34 8.06 4.41
CA PHE A 162 -15.51 8.44 3.61
C PHE A 162 -16.64 7.44 3.84
N ARG A 163 -17.86 7.93 3.94
CA ARG A 163 -19.05 7.06 4.01
C ARG A 163 -19.49 6.65 2.60
N GLU A 164 -19.53 7.63 1.69
CA GLU A 164 -19.76 7.48 0.27
C GLU A 164 -18.71 8.28 -0.50
N ASP A 165 -18.69 8.22 -1.84
CA ASP A 165 -17.59 8.78 -2.64
C ASP A 165 -17.25 10.26 -2.36
N MET A 166 -18.20 11.06 -1.88
CA MET A 166 -18.02 12.49 -1.61
C MET A 166 -18.24 12.87 -0.13
N ASP A 167 -18.68 11.95 0.74
CA ASP A 167 -19.00 12.23 2.14
C ASP A 167 -17.79 11.95 3.04
N LEU A 168 -16.93 12.95 3.18
CA LEU A 168 -15.78 12.94 4.09
C LEU A 168 -16.26 13.07 5.55
N VAL A 169 -16.05 12.03 6.36
CA VAL A 169 -16.44 12.01 7.77
C VAL A 169 -15.37 12.62 8.67
N TYR A 170 -14.12 12.23 8.49
CA TYR A 170 -12.93 12.78 9.17
C TYR A 170 -11.67 12.55 8.35
N GLN A 171 -10.63 13.33 8.64
CA GLN A 171 -9.34 13.24 7.97
C GLN A 171 -8.19 13.52 8.92
N ASP A 172 -7.00 13.05 8.51
CA ASP A 172 -5.71 13.34 9.15
C ASP A 172 -4.66 13.65 8.09
N GLU A 173 -3.62 14.36 8.48
CA GLU A 173 -2.43 14.58 7.68
C GLU A 173 -1.22 13.98 8.41
N VAL A 174 -0.39 13.23 7.66
CA VAL A 174 0.79 12.57 8.20
C VAL A 174 2.04 13.23 7.64
N HIS A 175 2.69 14.01 8.49
CA HIS A 175 3.89 14.79 8.22
C HIS A 175 5.17 14.13 8.75
N GLY A 176 6.33 14.65 8.33
CA GLY A 176 7.67 14.19 8.66
C GLY A 176 8.34 13.52 7.48
N ASN A 177 9.53 12.96 7.70
CA ASN A 177 10.24 12.25 6.64
C ASN A 177 9.60 10.90 6.29
N LEU A 178 10.02 10.32 5.15
CA LEU A 178 9.38 9.12 4.62
C LEU A 178 9.44 7.92 5.57
N PHE A 179 10.51 7.73 6.34
CA PHE A 179 10.57 6.68 7.36
C PHE A 179 9.52 6.88 8.45
N GLN A 180 9.40 8.11 8.95
CA GLN A 180 8.39 8.45 9.95
C GLN A 180 6.97 8.34 9.40
N GLN A 181 6.74 8.78 8.15
CA GLN A 181 5.44 8.68 7.51
C GLN A 181 4.96 7.24 7.40
N ILE A 182 5.81 6.29 6.95
CA ILE A 182 5.44 4.87 6.84
C ILE A 182 5.04 4.30 8.20
N VAL A 183 5.83 4.57 9.27
CA VAL A 183 5.52 4.08 10.62
C VAL A 183 4.20 4.66 11.12
N LYS A 184 4.02 6.00 11.02
CA LYS A 184 2.80 6.69 11.45
C LYS A 184 1.56 6.24 10.66
N LEU A 185 1.69 6.06 9.33
CA LEU A 185 0.59 5.60 8.47
C LEU A 185 0.15 4.19 8.83
N MET A 186 1.10 3.27 9.03
CA MET A 186 0.78 1.90 9.45
C MET A 186 0.04 1.88 10.78
N ASP A 187 0.48 2.67 11.76
CA ASP A 187 -0.21 2.79 13.04
C ASP A 187 -1.59 3.41 12.88
N LEU A 188 -1.69 4.57 12.24
CA LEU A 188 -2.93 5.32 12.05
C LEU A 188 -4.00 4.50 11.31
N LEU A 189 -3.62 3.86 10.20
CA LEU A 189 -4.56 3.05 9.40
C LEU A 189 -5.03 1.83 10.17
N CYS A 190 -4.13 1.13 10.88
CA CYS A 190 -4.49 -0.09 11.61
C CYS A 190 -5.29 0.19 12.89
N THR A 191 -5.15 1.37 13.52
CA THR A 191 -5.79 1.65 14.83
C THR A 191 -7.05 2.51 14.71
N LYS A 192 -7.08 3.46 13.75
CA LYS A 192 -8.18 4.44 13.64
C LYS A 192 -9.09 4.20 12.43
N TYR A 193 -8.51 3.87 11.27
CA TYR A 193 -9.25 3.87 10.01
C TYR A 193 -9.82 2.52 9.64
N MET A 194 -9.10 1.43 9.91
CA MET A 194 -9.58 0.08 9.60
C MET A 194 -10.21 -0.57 10.84
N LYS A 195 -11.43 -1.07 10.69
CA LYS A 195 -12.08 -1.86 11.74
C LYS A 195 -11.48 -3.27 11.74
N ALA A 196 -10.99 -3.71 12.90
CA ALA A 196 -10.55 -5.09 13.06
C ALA A 196 -11.73 -6.04 12.96
N ILE A 197 -11.53 -7.15 12.26
CA ILE A 197 -12.45 -8.29 12.24
C ILE A 197 -12.21 -9.09 13.51
N ILE A 198 -13.23 -9.24 14.33
CA ILE A 198 -13.15 -10.00 15.58
C ILE A 198 -13.69 -11.40 15.30
N THR A 199 -12.84 -12.40 15.46
CA THR A 199 -13.18 -13.83 15.39
C THR A 199 -12.83 -14.51 16.70
N TYR A 200 -13.36 -15.71 16.93
CA TYR A 200 -13.07 -16.49 18.13
C TYR A 200 -12.64 -17.91 17.73
N GLU A 201 -11.48 -18.34 18.24
CA GLU A 201 -11.07 -19.74 18.22
C GLU A 201 -11.21 -20.32 19.64
N GLY A 202 -12.29 -21.03 19.88
CA GLY A 202 -12.67 -21.45 21.23
C GLY A 202 -12.99 -20.23 22.11
N ILE A 203 -12.18 -19.98 23.15
CA ILE A 203 -12.29 -18.82 24.03
C ILE A 203 -11.34 -17.68 23.68
N GLN A 204 -10.46 -17.89 22.71
CA GLN A 204 -9.48 -16.90 22.31
C GLN A 204 -10.07 -15.93 21.29
N ARG A 205 -10.10 -14.65 21.65
CA ARG A 205 -10.46 -13.57 20.73
C ARG A 205 -9.28 -13.30 19.79
N ILE A 206 -9.55 -13.32 18.48
CA ILE A 206 -8.59 -13.02 17.41
C ILE A 206 -9.06 -11.74 16.72
N GLU A 207 -8.18 -10.77 16.62
CA GLU A 207 -8.42 -9.54 15.88
C GLU A 207 -7.57 -9.58 14.62
N THR A 208 -8.21 -9.54 13.45
CA THR A 208 -7.56 -9.49 12.15
C THR A 208 -7.94 -8.21 11.42
N LEU A 209 -6.98 -7.64 10.67
CA LEU A 209 -7.28 -6.51 9.80
C LEU A 209 -8.05 -7.00 8.56
N PRO A 210 -8.85 -6.12 7.91
CA PRO A 210 -9.63 -6.48 6.72
C PRO A 210 -8.75 -6.64 5.45
N MET A 211 -7.43 -6.58 5.61
CA MET A 211 -6.41 -6.80 4.59
C MET A 211 -5.07 -7.17 5.23
N PRO A 212 -4.14 -7.84 4.50
CA PRO A 212 -2.84 -8.19 5.04
C PRO A 212 -2.01 -6.93 5.35
N ARG A 213 -1.43 -6.90 6.55
CA ARG A 213 -0.57 -5.81 7.00
C ARG A 213 0.68 -5.64 6.12
N GLU A 214 1.21 -6.75 5.61
CA GLU A 214 2.35 -6.76 4.70
C GLU A 214 2.00 -6.13 3.34
N ALA A 215 0.82 -6.45 2.78
CA ALA A 215 0.35 -5.87 1.52
C ALA A 215 0.14 -4.36 1.64
N LEU A 216 -0.45 -3.89 2.74
CA LEU A 216 -0.63 -2.47 3.01
C LEU A 216 0.72 -1.74 3.07
N ARG A 217 1.67 -2.29 3.84
CA ARG A 217 3.00 -1.69 3.99
C ARG A 217 3.75 -1.59 2.65
N GLU A 218 3.74 -2.66 1.85
CA GLU A 218 4.36 -2.66 0.53
C GLU A 218 3.70 -1.64 -0.41
N ALA A 219 2.36 -1.50 -0.38
CA ALA A 219 1.65 -0.51 -1.18
C ALA A 219 1.99 0.95 -0.78
N LEU A 220 2.14 1.22 0.52
CA LEU A 220 2.57 2.54 1.02
C LEU A 220 4.01 2.88 0.59
N LEU A 221 4.94 1.93 0.69
CA LEU A 221 6.31 2.10 0.23
C LEU A 221 6.37 2.34 -1.28
N ASN A 222 5.62 1.58 -2.07
CA ASN A 222 5.52 1.76 -3.51
C ASN A 222 4.93 3.14 -3.87
N ALA A 223 3.93 3.61 -3.12
CA ALA A 223 3.38 4.94 -3.31
C ALA A 223 4.43 6.04 -3.07
N CYS A 224 5.23 5.94 -1.99
CA CYS A 224 6.30 6.89 -1.69
C CYS A 224 7.43 6.87 -2.74
N ILE A 225 7.85 5.68 -3.18
CA ILE A 225 8.96 5.52 -4.13
C ILE A 225 8.59 6.00 -5.53
N ASN A 226 7.34 5.81 -5.95
CA ASN A 226 6.91 6.11 -7.31
C ASN A 226 6.09 7.41 -7.43
N LYS A 227 5.98 8.20 -6.36
CA LYS A 227 5.37 9.53 -6.42
C LYS A 227 6.21 10.46 -7.29
N ASP A 228 5.58 11.24 -8.16
CA ASP A 228 6.20 12.43 -8.77
C ASP A 228 6.19 13.58 -7.76
N TYR A 229 7.32 13.77 -7.07
CA TYR A 229 7.49 14.87 -6.10
C TYR A 229 7.69 16.23 -6.75
N ALA A 230 7.79 16.33 -8.07
CA ALA A 230 7.70 17.60 -8.78
C ALA A 230 6.27 18.15 -8.79
N GLU A 231 5.28 17.29 -8.59
CA GLU A 231 3.88 17.67 -8.42
C GLU A 231 3.57 17.90 -6.94
N PRO A 232 3.02 19.07 -6.56
CA PRO A 232 2.83 19.44 -5.16
C PRO A 232 1.67 18.72 -4.46
N SER A 233 0.90 17.88 -5.17
CA SER A 233 -0.19 17.11 -4.58
C SER A 233 0.32 16.01 -3.64
N PRO A 234 -0.18 15.90 -2.39
CA PRO A 234 0.22 14.83 -1.49
C PRO A 234 -0.32 13.47 -1.95
N ILE A 235 0.27 12.38 -1.44
CA ILE A 235 -0.34 11.05 -1.52
C ILE A 235 -1.67 11.11 -0.76
N GLN A 236 -2.73 10.54 -1.33
CA GLN A 236 -4.04 10.47 -0.71
C GLN A 236 -4.43 9.02 -0.41
N ILE A 237 -4.93 8.80 0.79
CA ILE A 237 -5.48 7.50 1.21
C ILE A 237 -6.94 7.74 1.56
N ARG A 238 -7.84 7.07 0.83
CA ARG A 238 -9.27 7.11 1.07
C ARG A 238 -9.70 5.78 1.67
N VAL A 239 -10.27 5.82 2.85
CA VAL A 239 -10.76 4.63 3.55
C VAL A 239 -12.29 4.70 3.59
N TYR A 240 -12.91 3.60 3.22
CA TYR A 240 -14.35 3.38 3.24
C TYR A 240 -14.67 2.19 4.14
N GLU A 241 -15.93 1.94 4.37
CA GLU A 241 -16.33 0.75 5.12
C GLU A 241 -15.92 -0.56 4.45
N ASN A 242 -15.86 -0.59 3.12
CA ASN A 242 -15.63 -1.81 2.31
C ASN A 242 -14.35 -1.78 1.46
N LYS A 243 -13.56 -0.71 1.49
CA LYS A 243 -12.32 -0.59 0.70
C LYS A 243 -11.35 0.44 1.26
N LEU A 244 -10.09 0.33 0.84
CA LEU A 244 -9.05 1.34 1.00
C LEU A 244 -8.43 1.63 -0.36
N GLU A 245 -8.27 2.91 -0.70
CA GLU A 245 -7.66 3.39 -1.94
C GLU A 245 -6.42 4.21 -1.62
N ILE A 246 -5.29 3.88 -2.22
CA ILE A 246 -4.04 4.66 -2.17
C ILE A 246 -3.86 5.31 -3.54
N ILE A 247 -3.76 6.63 -3.57
CA ILE A 247 -3.66 7.44 -4.78
C ILE A 247 -2.36 8.22 -4.70
N ASN A 248 -1.47 8.01 -5.66
CA ASN A 248 -0.26 8.81 -5.79
C ASN A 248 -0.17 9.47 -7.17
N GLY A 249 0.38 10.68 -7.24
CA GLY A 249 0.65 11.40 -8.49
C GLY A 249 1.84 10.83 -9.27
N GLY A 250 2.05 9.51 -9.22
CA GLY A 250 3.13 8.84 -9.94
C GLY A 250 2.84 8.70 -11.43
N VAL A 251 3.91 8.54 -12.22
CA VAL A 251 3.86 8.33 -13.67
C VAL A 251 4.46 6.98 -13.98
N LEU A 252 3.78 6.16 -14.78
CA LEU A 252 4.36 4.91 -15.28
C LEU A 252 5.52 5.18 -16.22
N PRO A 253 6.53 4.29 -16.27
CA PRO A 253 7.59 4.37 -17.26
C PRO A 253 7.02 4.43 -18.69
N GLU A 254 7.75 5.09 -19.59
CA GLU A 254 7.32 5.24 -20.97
C GLU A 254 7.03 3.89 -21.65
N GLY A 255 5.86 3.77 -22.26
CA GLY A 255 5.39 2.53 -22.90
C GLY A 255 4.84 1.47 -21.95
N TRP A 256 4.78 1.73 -20.62
CA TRP A 256 4.16 0.82 -19.68
C TRP A 256 2.66 1.07 -19.55
N THR A 257 1.95 -0.02 -19.35
CA THR A 257 0.53 -0.04 -19.00
C THR A 257 0.35 -0.70 -17.64
N VAL A 258 -0.86 -0.73 -17.12
CA VAL A 258 -1.19 -1.47 -15.89
C VAL A 258 -0.90 -2.97 -16.06
N GLU A 259 -1.16 -3.53 -17.25
CA GLU A 259 -0.84 -4.93 -17.55
C GLU A 259 0.67 -5.20 -17.49
N THR A 260 1.50 -4.26 -17.99
CA THR A 260 2.95 -4.34 -17.85
C THR A 260 3.37 -4.30 -16.39
N LEU A 261 2.75 -3.43 -15.59
CA LEU A 261 3.01 -3.30 -14.16
C LEU A 261 2.66 -4.60 -13.39
N LEU A 262 1.61 -5.31 -13.82
CA LEU A 262 1.16 -6.57 -13.23
C LEU A 262 1.95 -7.81 -13.70
N SER A 263 2.70 -7.69 -14.80
CA SER A 263 3.53 -8.76 -15.35
C SER A 263 4.95 -8.73 -14.74
N SER A 264 5.77 -9.74 -15.07
CA SER A 264 7.19 -9.74 -14.69
C SER A 264 7.93 -8.62 -15.44
N HIS A 265 8.56 -7.72 -14.71
CA HIS A 265 9.28 -6.57 -15.26
C HIS A 265 10.53 -6.24 -14.42
N ARG A 266 11.46 -5.49 -15.02
CA ARG A 266 12.61 -4.96 -14.28
C ARG A 266 12.18 -3.87 -13.32
N SER A 267 12.90 -3.72 -12.19
CA SER A 267 12.68 -2.60 -11.28
C SER A 267 13.04 -1.26 -11.97
N MET A 268 12.09 -0.34 -12.00
CA MET A 268 12.23 1.01 -12.55
C MET A 268 11.58 2.04 -11.62
N PRO A 269 12.13 2.25 -10.41
CA PRO A 269 11.57 3.20 -9.48
C PRO A 269 11.66 4.63 -10.04
N TYR A 270 10.63 5.43 -9.82
CA TYR A 270 10.62 6.83 -10.23
C TYR A 270 11.65 7.66 -9.46
N ASN A 271 11.87 7.34 -8.18
CA ASN A 271 12.85 7.95 -7.28
C ASN A 271 13.88 6.90 -6.83
N PRO A 272 14.93 6.65 -7.64
CA PRO A 272 15.88 5.56 -7.39
C PRO A 272 16.78 5.76 -6.17
N ASP A 273 17.10 6.98 -5.76
CA ASP A 273 17.89 7.25 -4.55
C ASP A 273 17.06 6.94 -3.29
N ILE A 274 15.75 7.27 -3.29
CA ILE A 274 14.81 6.88 -2.25
C ILE A 274 14.68 5.36 -2.21
N ALA A 275 14.46 4.72 -3.36
CA ALA A 275 14.32 3.27 -3.47
C ALA A 275 15.57 2.53 -2.97
N ASN A 276 16.78 2.99 -3.36
CA ASN A 276 18.04 2.41 -2.89
C ASN A 276 18.18 2.51 -1.36
N THR A 277 17.79 3.63 -0.76
CA THR A 277 17.86 3.81 0.69
C THR A 277 16.88 2.88 1.40
N PHE A 278 15.62 2.76 0.95
CA PHE A 278 14.68 1.80 1.49
C PHE A 278 15.12 0.34 1.27
N PHE A 279 15.75 0.02 0.14
CA PHE A 279 16.33 -1.30 -0.10
C PHE A 279 17.42 -1.63 0.92
N ARG A 280 18.36 -0.71 1.17
CA ARG A 280 19.43 -0.91 2.16
C ARG A 280 18.89 -1.03 3.59
N ALA A 281 17.83 -0.30 3.90
CA ALA A 281 17.11 -0.47 5.16
C ALA A 281 16.38 -1.83 5.28
N GLY A 282 16.22 -2.56 4.18
CA GLY A 282 15.47 -3.83 4.17
C GLY A 282 13.97 -3.66 4.07
N GLU A 283 13.52 -2.45 3.73
CA GLU A 283 12.11 -2.11 3.66
C GLU A 283 11.45 -2.60 2.35
N ILE A 284 12.22 -2.70 1.26
CA ILE A 284 11.76 -3.15 -0.07
C ILE A 284 12.74 -4.16 -0.70
N GLU A 285 12.28 -4.85 -1.75
CA GLU A 285 13.11 -5.69 -2.62
C GLU A 285 13.52 -4.95 -3.91
N ALA A 286 14.63 -5.37 -4.54
CA ALA A 286 15.22 -4.64 -5.68
C ALA A 286 14.78 -5.14 -7.07
N TRP A 287 13.98 -6.20 -7.18
CA TRP A 287 13.75 -6.92 -8.42
C TRP A 287 12.41 -6.66 -9.12
N GLY A 288 11.74 -5.55 -8.81
CA GLY A 288 10.42 -5.23 -9.39
C GLY A 288 9.27 -6.13 -8.90
N ARG A 289 9.44 -6.81 -7.76
CA ARG A 289 8.47 -7.77 -7.22
C ARG A 289 7.46 -7.18 -6.23
N GLY A 290 7.45 -5.85 -6.04
CA GLY A 290 6.57 -5.21 -5.06
C GLY A 290 5.09 -5.51 -5.29
N ILE A 291 4.61 -5.40 -6.53
CA ILE A 291 3.21 -5.72 -6.89
C ILE A 291 2.91 -7.21 -6.70
N GLU A 292 3.82 -8.09 -7.11
CA GLU A 292 3.69 -9.53 -6.90
C GLU A 292 3.58 -9.88 -5.40
N ARG A 293 4.36 -9.23 -4.55
CA ARG A 293 4.30 -9.40 -3.08
C ARG A 293 2.96 -8.96 -2.50
N ILE A 294 2.44 -7.82 -2.93
CA ILE A 294 1.12 -7.35 -2.51
C ILE A 294 0.05 -8.40 -2.86
N ILE A 295 0.04 -8.87 -4.11
CA ILE A 295 -0.90 -9.87 -4.60
C ILE A 295 -0.75 -11.19 -3.84
N THR A 296 0.49 -11.64 -3.64
CA THR A 296 0.79 -12.91 -2.95
C THR A 296 0.38 -12.86 -1.48
N ALA A 297 0.66 -11.74 -0.77
CA ALA A 297 0.25 -11.56 0.61
C ALA A 297 -1.28 -11.62 0.73
N CYS A 298 -2.02 -10.92 -0.16
CA CYS A 298 -3.47 -11.00 -0.16
C CYS A 298 -3.99 -12.43 -0.38
N LYS A 299 -3.44 -13.16 -1.37
CA LYS A 299 -3.85 -14.55 -1.66
C LYS A 299 -3.55 -15.51 -0.51
N ASN A 300 -2.36 -15.40 0.09
CA ASN A 300 -1.95 -16.29 1.19
C ASN A 300 -2.85 -16.15 2.42
N ASP A 301 -3.29 -14.92 2.71
CA ASP A 301 -4.16 -14.62 3.85
C ASP A 301 -5.66 -14.74 3.49
N GLY A 302 -5.99 -15.18 2.26
CA GLY A 302 -7.38 -15.42 1.82
C GLY A 302 -8.17 -14.16 1.46
N PHE A 303 -7.47 -13.05 1.17
CA PHE A 303 -8.10 -11.81 0.72
C PHE A 303 -8.13 -11.70 -0.81
N SER A 304 -9.05 -10.89 -1.32
CA SER A 304 -9.12 -10.58 -2.75
C SER A 304 -7.87 -9.83 -3.22
N THR A 305 -7.53 -10.06 -4.48
CA THR A 305 -6.41 -9.37 -5.13
C THR A 305 -6.75 -7.88 -5.29
N PRO A 306 -5.85 -6.95 -4.90
CA PRO A 306 -6.09 -5.53 -5.08
C PRO A 306 -6.17 -5.14 -6.55
N GLU A 307 -6.94 -4.09 -6.82
CA GLU A 307 -7.09 -3.52 -8.15
C GLU A 307 -6.07 -2.39 -8.35
N PHE A 308 -5.46 -2.35 -9.53
CA PHE A 308 -4.54 -1.29 -9.93
C PHE A 308 -5.13 -0.53 -11.11
N ARG A 309 -5.10 0.80 -11.05
CA ARG A 309 -5.56 1.70 -12.10
C ARG A 309 -4.54 2.82 -12.31
N TYR A 310 -4.41 3.26 -13.54
CA TYR A 310 -3.60 4.41 -13.92
C TYR A 310 -4.43 5.35 -14.79
N ASP A 311 -4.53 6.61 -14.40
CA ASP A 311 -5.22 7.65 -15.13
C ASP A 311 -4.50 9.00 -14.99
N ALA A 312 -5.11 10.09 -15.46
CA ALA A 312 -4.54 11.43 -15.41
C ALA A 312 -4.25 11.94 -13.99
N SER A 313 -4.85 11.36 -12.96
CA SER A 313 -4.62 11.70 -11.54
C SER A 313 -3.50 10.87 -10.89
N GLY A 314 -2.94 9.89 -11.61
CA GLY A 314 -1.83 9.05 -11.15
C GLY A 314 -2.17 7.57 -11.01
N ILE A 315 -1.45 6.89 -10.13
CA ILE A 315 -1.57 5.45 -9.86
C ILE A 315 -2.49 5.23 -8.66
N TRP A 316 -3.46 4.34 -8.83
CA TRP A 316 -4.41 3.92 -7.81
C TRP A 316 -4.18 2.47 -7.43
N THR A 317 -4.14 2.20 -6.14
CA THR A 317 -4.14 0.83 -5.58
C THR A 317 -5.36 0.71 -4.67
N THR A 318 -6.29 -0.18 -5.01
CA THR A 318 -7.56 -0.37 -4.29
C THR A 318 -7.60 -1.75 -3.66
N PHE A 319 -7.72 -1.79 -2.33
CA PHE A 319 -7.96 -3.00 -1.55
C PHE A 319 -9.44 -3.05 -1.17
N LYS A 320 -10.12 -4.13 -1.53
CA LYS A 320 -11.49 -4.41 -1.07
C LYS A 320 -11.43 -5.12 0.27
N PHE A 321 -12.24 -4.69 1.21
CA PHE A 321 -12.37 -5.32 2.50
C PHE A 321 -13.40 -6.45 2.40
N GLU A 322 -13.00 -7.65 2.76
CA GLU A 322 -13.87 -8.81 2.83
C GLU A 322 -14.11 -9.14 4.29
N TYR A 323 -15.23 -8.69 4.80
CA TYR A 323 -15.67 -9.10 6.13
C TYR A 323 -16.33 -10.46 6.00
N PRO A 324 -15.94 -11.48 6.80
CA PRO A 324 -16.69 -12.74 6.86
C PRO A 324 -18.17 -12.44 7.13
N GLU A 325 -19.10 -13.13 6.48
CA GLU A 325 -20.54 -12.89 6.61
C GLU A 325 -21.03 -12.79 8.07
N ARG A 326 -20.24 -13.28 9.04
CA ARG A 326 -20.49 -13.17 10.47
C ARG A 326 -20.20 -11.79 11.08
N ALA A 327 -19.40 -10.93 10.44
CA ALA A 327 -19.02 -9.63 10.99
C ALA A 327 -20.04 -8.52 10.69
N THR A 328 -20.82 -8.66 9.63
CA THR A 328 -21.83 -7.68 9.21
C THR A 328 -23.17 -7.81 9.93
N THR A 329 -23.37 -8.86 10.71
CA THR A 329 -24.67 -9.19 11.31
C THR A 329 -24.81 -8.87 12.80
N GLN A 330 -23.88 -8.11 13.40
CA GLN A 330 -23.95 -7.87 14.86
C GLN A 330 -24.99 -6.82 15.31
N ASN A 331 -25.75 -6.20 14.42
CA ASN A 331 -26.76 -5.20 14.82
C ASN A 331 -28.18 -5.47 14.31
N ASP A 332 -28.45 -6.62 13.71
CA ASP A 332 -29.82 -6.96 13.31
C ASP A 332 -30.38 -8.05 14.24
N PRO A 333 -31.39 -7.72 15.08
CA PRO A 333 -31.98 -8.66 16.06
C PRO A 333 -32.52 -9.97 15.46
N GLU A 334 -33.02 -9.94 14.21
CA GLU A 334 -33.52 -11.14 13.53
C GLU A 334 -32.43 -12.10 13.08
N THR A 335 -31.25 -11.57 12.70
CA THR A 335 -30.13 -12.39 12.23
C THR A 335 -29.36 -13.00 13.42
N ILE A 336 -29.31 -12.30 14.55
CA ILE A 336 -28.81 -12.84 15.83
C ILE A 336 -29.60 -14.07 16.21
N GLN A 337 -30.94 -14.01 16.19
CA GLN A 337 -31.79 -15.15 16.52
C GLN A 337 -31.59 -16.36 15.59
N LYS A 338 -31.45 -16.14 14.27
CA LYS A 338 -31.22 -17.23 13.28
C LYS A 338 -29.84 -17.88 13.42
N THR A 339 -28.82 -17.12 13.77
CA THR A 339 -27.44 -17.63 13.93
C THR A 339 -27.29 -18.37 15.26
N ILE A 340 -27.90 -17.86 16.33
CA ILE A 340 -28.01 -18.53 17.64
C ILE A 340 -28.71 -19.87 17.48
N GLN A 341 -29.86 -19.93 16.79
CA GLN A 341 -30.58 -21.15 16.51
C GLN A 341 -29.76 -22.21 15.73
N LYS A 342 -28.99 -21.80 14.71
CA LYS A 342 -28.10 -22.73 13.95
C LYS A 342 -26.93 -23.25 14.78
N THR A 343 -26.33 -22.42 15.64
CA THR A 343 -25.20 -22.81 16.50
C THR A 343 -25.69 -23.72 17.64
N ILE A 344 -26.81 -23.40 18.24
CA ILE A 344 -27.50 -24.25 19.23
C ILE A 344 -27.85 -25.60 18.61
N GLN A 345 -28.41 -25.67 17.40
CA GLN A 345 -28.70 -26.92 16.70
C GLN A 345 -27.47 -27.79 16.44
N LYS A 346 -26.32 -27.20 16.06
CA LYS A 346 -25.07 -27.96 15.85
C LYS A 346 -24.44 -28.46 17.15
N THR A 347 -24.58 -27.73 18.23
CA THR A 347 -24.08 -28.13 19.57
C THR A 347 -25.00 -29.16 20.23
N ILE A 348 -26.30 -28.99 20.05
CA ILE A 348 -27.34 -29.95 20.54
C ILE A 348 -27.17 -31.33 19.86
N GLN A 349 -26.74 -31.42 18.60
CA GLN A 349 -26.49 -32.70 17.92
C GLN A 349 -25.35 -33.53 18.53
N LYS A 350 -24.52 -32.95 19.41
CA LYS A 350 -23.44 -33.65 20.15
C LYS A 350 -23.79 -34.00 21.60
N LEU A 351 -24.95 -33.57 22.08
CA LEU A 351 -25.40 -33.84 23.45
C LEU A 351 -26.24 -35.11 23.49
N THR A 352 -26.17 -35.84 24.63
CA THR A 352 -27.05 -36.98 24.87
C THR A 352 -28.52 -36.52 25.02
N GLU A 353 -29.49 -37.39 24.72
CA GLU A 353 -30.91 -37.07 24.83
C GLU A 353 -31.29 -36.54 26.23
N GLN A 354 -30.70 -37.10 27.29
CA GLN A 354 -30.90 -36.59 28.66
C GLN A 354 -30.33 -35.18 28.88
N GLN A 355 -29.16 -34.86 28.30
CA GLN A 355 -28.57 -33.52 28.39
C GLN A 355 -29.42 -32.48 27.66
N GLN A 356 -29.96 -32.84 26.52
CA GLN A 356 -30.88 -31.98 25.75
C GLN A 356 -32.17 -31.73 26.53
N ALA A 357 -32.77 -32.78 27.09
CA ALA A 357 -33.97 -32.67 27.89
C ALA A 357 -33.78 -31.82 29.17
N ILE A 358 -32.61 -31.92 29.83
CA ILE A 358 -32.24 -31.06 30.96
C ILE A 358 -32.17 -29.58 30.54
N LEU A 359 -31.54 -29.24 29.42
CA LEU A 359 -31.44 -27.86 28.96
C LEU A 359 -32.82 -27.30 28.60
N VAL A 360 -33.64 -28.06 27.87
CA VAL A 360 -35.02 -27.65 27.52
C VAL A 360 -35.84 -27.38 28.79
N TYR A 361 -35.80 -28.27 29.76
CA TYR A 361 -36.55 -28.09 30.98
C TYR A 361 -36.05 -26.90 31.83
N LEU A 362 -34.75 -26.68 31.92
CA LEU A 362 -34.16 -25.56 32.65
C LEU A 362 -34.39 -24.20 31.97
N ASN A 363 -34.58 -24.16 30.65
CA ASN A 363 -34.96 -22.95 29.95
C ASN A 363 -36.35 -22.43 30.36
N GLU A 364 -37.28 -23.35 30.59
CA GLU A 364 -38.63 -23.00 31.06
C GLU A 364 -38.70 -22.85 32.59
N HIS A 365 -37.84 -23.58 33.32
CA HIS A 365 -37.82 -23.63 34.77
C HIS A 365 -36.42 -23.40 35.37
N PRO A 366 -35.88 -22.16 35.31
CA PRO A 366 -34.52 -21.86 35.76
C PRO A 366 -34.23 -22.16 37.22
N ASN A 367 -35.26 -22.18 38.06
CA ASN A 367 -35.17 -22.45 39.50
C ASN A 367 -35.29 -23.94 39.87
N ALA A 368 -35.43 -24.83 38.88
CA ALA A 368 -35.67 -26.24 39.14
C ALA A 368 -34.56 -26.88 39.98
N THR A 369 -34.99 -27.67 40.94
CA THR A 369 -34.11 -28.44 41.79
C THR A 369 -33.68 -29.75 41.13
N ARG A 370 -32.57 -30.34 41.61
CA ARG A 370 -32.13 -31.66 41.14
C ARG A 370 -33.17 -32.75 41.29
N LYS A 371 -34.04 -32.66 42.34
CA LYS A 371 -35.14 -33.59 42.57
C LYS A 371 -36.24 -33.44 41.51
N GLU A 372 -36.58 -32.22 41.15
CA GLU A 372 -37.55 -31.92 40.11
C GLU A 372 -37.04 -32.36 38.70
N LEU A 373 -35.78 -32.12 38.40
CA LEU A 373 -35.15 -32.63 37.18
C LEU A 373 -35.21 -34.17 37.12
N CYS A 374 -34.89 -34.85 38.25
CA CYS A 374 -34.94 -36.30 38.30
C CYS A 374 -36.37 -36.85 38.12
N ALA A 375 -37.41 -36.13 38.58
CA ALA A 375 -38.81 -36.51 38.45
C ALA A 375 -39.41 -36.21 37.06
N LYS A 376 -38.86 -35.25 36.31
CA LYS A 376 -39.42 -34.76 35.05
C LYS A 376 -38.66 -35.23 33.81
N ILE A 377 -37.39 -35.61 33.92
CA ILE A 377 -36.58 -36.09 32.79
C ILE A 377 -36.76 -37.62 32.69
N PRO A 378 -37.14 -38.18 31.54
CA PRO A 378 -37.30 -39.62 31.34
C PRO A 378 -36.04 -40.41 31.71
N ASP A 379 -36.18 -41.54 32.36
CA ASP A 379 -35.11 -42.48 32.75
C ASP A 379 -33.95 -41.86 33.54
N ALA A 380 -34.17 -40.71 34.18
CA ALA A 380 -33.16 -40.01 34.93
C ALA A 380 -33.01 -40.56 36.35
N THR A 381 -31.79 -40.86 36.76
CA THR A 381 -31.41 -41.13 38.14
C THR A 381 -30.78 -39.88 38.77
N MET A 382 -30.82 -39.78 40.10
CA MET A 382 -30.21 -38.65 40.81
C MET A 382 -28.71 -38.52 40.48
N GLY A 383 -27.99 -39.63 40.36
CA GLY A 383 -26.59 -39.66 39.98
C GLY A 383 -26.37 -39.18 38.53
N GLY A 384 -27.25 -39.63 37.61
CA GLY A 384 -27.22 -39.19 36.20
C GLY A 384 -27.49 -37.70 36.03
N ILE A 385 -28.47 -37.14 36.78
CA ILE A 385 -28.73 -35.68 36.76
C ILE A 385 -27.53 -34.90 37.27
N ILE A 386 -26.87 -35.31 38.35
CA ILE A 386 -25.66 -34.64 38.86
C ILE A 386 -24.53 -34.68 37.83
N HIS A 387 -24.28 -35.84 37.23
CA HIS A 387 -23.26 -36.01 36.21
C HIS A 387 -23.54 -35.13 34.99
N ASN A 388 -24.77 -35.17 34.46
CA ASN A 388 -25.14 -34.38 33.27
C ASN A 388 -25.10 -32.86 33.52
N LEU A 389 -25.53 -32.40 34.71
CA LEU A 389 -25.40 -30.98 35.09
C LEU A 389 -23.94 -30.54 35.17
N SER A 390 -23.05 -31.38 35.77
CA SER A 390 -21.61 -31.09 35.82
C SER A 390 -21.01 -31.05 34.41
N ARG A 391 -21.38 -32.00 33.55
CA ARG A 391 -20.90 -32.05 32.18
C ARG A 391 -21.38 -30.86 31.34
N LEU A 392 -22.62 -30.42 31.50
CA LEU A 392 -23.15 -29.21 30.86
C LEU A 392 -22.46 -27.94 31.36
N GLN A 393 -22.05 -27.90 32.63
CA GLN A 393 -21.25 -26.80 33.19
C GLN A 393 -19.81 -26.80 32.63
N GLU A 394 -19.16 -27.98 32.55
CA GLU A 394 -17.84 -28.14 31.93
C GLU A 394 -17.82 -27.74 30.44
N LEU A 395 -18.90 -28.02 29.71
CA LEU A 395 -19.10 -27.63 28.33
C LEU A 395 -19.44 -26.14 28.15
N GLY A 396 -19.55 -25.39 29.27
CA GLY A 396 -19.88 -23.97 29.24
C GLY A 396 -21.33 -23.65 28.84
N LEU A 397 -22.22 -24.66 28.77
CA LEU A 397 -23.61 -24.50 28.31
C LEU A 397 -24.58 -24.17 29.50
N LEU A 398 -24.13 -24.36 30.72
CA LEU A 398 -24.96 -24.14 31.90
C LEU A 398 -24.14 -23.55 33.05
N LYS A 399 -24.70 -22.57 33.75
CA LYS A 399 -24.08 -21.97 34.93
C LYS A 399 -25.08 -21.86 36.06
N ARG A 400 -24.63 -22.11 37.29
CA ARG A 400 -25.45 -21.85 38.46
C ARG A 400 -25.16 -20.45 39.00
N ILE A 401 -26.19 -19.63 39.09
CA ILE A 401 -26.14 -18.29 39.68
C ILE A 401 -26.75 -18.30 41.05
N GLY A 402 -26.05 -17.77 42.07
CA GLY A 402 -26.52 -17.66 43.45
C GLY A 402 -26.22 -18.86 44.34
N GLY A 403 -26.67 -18.80 45.61
CA GLY A 403 -26.39 -19.79 46.64
C GLY A 403 -27.27 -21.05 46.57
N ARG A 404 -26.97 -22.06 47.46
CA ARG A 404 -27.68 -23.37 47.48
C ARG A 404 -29.20 -23.29 47.68
N LYS A 405 -29.71 -22.25 48.34
CA LYS A 405 -31.17 -22.13 48.70
C LYS A 405 -31.95 -21.19 47.77
N GLN A 406 -31.30 -20.24 47.09
CA GLN A 406 -31.96 -19.22 46.26
C GLN A 406 -31.28 -19.05 44.89
N GLY A 407 -30.49 -19.99 44.43
CA GLY A 407 -29.83 -19.91 43.13
C GLY A 407 -30.68 -20.51 42.01
N TYR A 408 -30.45 -19.99 40.80
CA TYR A 408 -31.08 -20.46 39.56
C TYR A 408 -30.06 -20.94 38.55
N TRP A 409 -30.50 -21.69 37.57
CA TRP A 409 -29.68 -22.13 36.44
C TRP A 409 -29.80 -21.16 35.29
N GLN A 410 -28.66 -20.71 34.78
CA GLN A 410 -28.58 -19.89 33.60
C GLN A 410 -27.97 -20.72 32.47
N ILE A 411 -28.68 -20.83 31.35
CA ILE A 411 -28.15 -21.40 30.13
C ILE A 411 -27.24 -20.34 29.54
N ILE A 412 -26.01 -20.70 29.21
CA ILE A 412 -24.99 -19.83 28.59
C ILE A 412 -25.08 -20.09 27.10
N GLU A 413 -25.43 -19.03 26.35
CA GLU A 413 -25.50 -19.04 24.92
C GLU A 413 -24.10 -18.91 24.29
#